data_bafb8df3a73c9c7394051b6862ad664a
#
_entry.id   bafb8df3a73c9c7394051b6862ad664a
#
_cell.length_a   1.000
_cell.length_b   1.000
_cell.length_c   1.000
_cell.angle_alpha   90.00
_cell.angle_beta   90.00
_cell.angle_gamma   90.00
#
_symmetry.space_group_name_H-M   'P 1'
#
loop_
_entity.id
_entity.type
_entity.pdbx_description
1 polymer ?
#
loop_
_entity_poly.entity_id
_entity_poly.type
_entity_poly.pdbx_seq_one_letter_code
_entity_poly.pdbx_strand_id
1 'polypeptide(L)'
;LGSILAQDGYLPRQLRTRGDRLAFSNGVLALAAGALVLIIAFNADVTKLIQLYIVGVFISFTISQLGMVRHWGRELKLAKDPAVKRRMLKSRTINGIGFGMTATVLLIVLITKFEQGAWIALLAMFVLFLIMWSIRAHYDNVAKELAVDEDSSPRALPTRVHAVLLVSHVRKPVLRALAYARASRPSRLDAITVDISSEETEQTIADWEKLEIPVPLTVLASPFRETVTPIMEYIKNMRRDSPRDLIVVYIPEYVVGKWWEQLVHNQTALRIKTRLHFEPGVMVASVPWQLKSSEEAKRLQDIQ
;
A
#
# COMPACT_ATOMS: atom_id res chain seq x y z
N LEU A 1 10.20 -11.54 15.58
CA LEU A 1 9.57 -12.56 14.73
C LEU A 1 8.77 -11.92 13.58
N GLY A 2 7.77 -11.05 13.88
CA GLY A 2 6.96 -10.40 12.85
C GLY A 2 7.78 -9.60 11.82
N SER A 3 8.84 -8.92 12.23
CA SER A 3 9.72 -8.17 11.33
C SER A 3 10.54 -9.08 10.38
N ILE A 4 10.96 -10.25 10.86
CA ILE A 4 11.66 -11.25 10.03
C ILE A 4 10.73 -11.81 8.98
N LEU A 5 9.51 -12.21 9.37
CA LEU A 5 8.49 -12.69 8.43
C LEU A 5 8.10 -11.63 7.38
N ALA A 6 8.08 -10.35 7.78
CA ALA A 6 7.84 -9.24 6.86
C ALA A 6 9.05 -8.99 5.93
N GLN A 7 10.29 -9.23 6.39
CA GLN A 7 11.49 -9.19 5.53
C GLN A 7 11.45 -10.30 4.48
N ASP A 8 11.00 -11.49 4.87
CA ASP A 8 10.85 -12.64 3.97
C ASP A 8 9.60 -12.57 3.09
N GLY A 9 8.79 -11.50 3.21
CA GLY A 9 7.61 -11.26 2.38
C GLY A 9 6.36 -12.05 2.77
N TYR A 10 6.34 -12.68 3.94
CA TYR A 10 5.16 -13.40 4.45
C TYR A 10 4.17 -12.53 5.23
N LEU A 11 4.57 -11.30 5.58
CA LEU A 11 3.73 -10.31 6.25
C LEU A 11 3.85 -8.94 5.56
N PRO A 12 2.89 -8.02 5.79
CA PRO A 12 2.92 -6.67 5.23
C PRO A 12 4.24 -5.94 5.55
N ARG A 13 4.79 -5.25 4.56
CA ARG A 13 6.08 -4.55 4.67
C ARG A 13 6.12 -3.50 5.79
N GLN A 14 4.96 -2.97 6.20
CA GLN A 14 4.84 -2.01 7.30
C GLN A 14 5.33 -2.57 8.65
N LEU A 15 5.29 -3.90 8.84
CA LEU A 15 5.81 -4.56 10.04
C LEU A 15 7.34 -4.68 10.06
N ARG A 16 8.01 -4.41 8.93
CA ARG A 16 9.47 -4.37 8.81
C ARG A 16 10.05 -3.01 9.20
N THR A 17 9.28 -1.93 9.07
CA THR A 17 9.76 -0.58 9.34
C THR A 17 9.99 -0.39 10.84
N ARG A 18 11.14 0.22 11.18
CA ARG A 18 11.43 0.69 12.54
C ARG A 18 10.87 2.09 12.69
N GLY A 19 10.19 2.37 13.80
CA GLY A 19 9.78 3.73 14.15
C GLY A 19 10.97 4.59 14.61
N ASP A 20 10.72 5.84 14.91
CA ASP A 20 11.71 6.85 15.30
C ASP A 20 12.57 6.43 16.51
N ARG A 21 12.06 5.54 17.37
CA ARG A 21 12.78 4.96 18.50
C ARG A 21 13.49 3.63 18.17
N LEU A 22 13.74 3.33 16.90
CA LEU A 22 14.34 2.08 16.41
C LEU A 22 13.59 0.79 16.83
N ALA A 23 12.37 0.92 17.34
CA ALA A 23 11.53 -0.19 17.75
C ALA A 23 10.55 -0.61 16.63
N PHE A 24 10.24 -1.91 16.59
CA PHE A 24 9.24 -2.45 15.66
C PHE A 24 7.80 -2.23 16.20
N SER A 25 7.41 -0.97 16.38
CA SER A 25 6.15 -0.59 17.02
C SER A 25 4.92 -1.25 16.39
N ASN A 26 4.87 -1.29 15.06
CA ASN A 26 3.76 -1.91 14.33
C ASN A 26 3.68 -3.43 14.57
N GLY A 27 4.83 -4.10 14.70
CA GLY A 27 4.89 -5.53 15.04
C GLY A 27 4.41 -5.82 16.46
N VAL A 28 4.76 -4.96 17.41
CA VAL A 28 4.30 -5.07 18.81
C VAL A 28 2.80 -4.84 18.90
N LEU A 29 2.28 -3.80 18.22
CA LEU A 29 0.84 -3.52 18.19
C LEU A 29 0.04 -4.65 17.53
N ALA A 30 0.55 -5.24 16.43
CA ALA A 30 -0.10 -6.37 15.78
C ALA A 30 -0.18 -7.60 16.71
N LEU A 31 0.91 -7.90 17.43
CA LEU A 31 0.92 -8.99 18.41
C LEU A 31 -0.01 -8.72 19.60
N ALA A 32 -0.03 -7.50 20.10
CA ALA A 32 -0.94 -7.10 21.18
C ALA A 32 -2.41 -7.21 20.76
N ALA A 33 -2.73 -6.76 19.53
CA ALA A 33 -4.07 -6.89 18.96
C ALA A 33 -4.46 -8.37 18.79
N GLY A 34 -3.55 -9.22 18.30
CA GLY A 34 -3.77 -10.66 18.20
C GLY A 34 -4.03 -11.33 19.55
N ALA A 35 -3.24 -10.97 20.57
CA ALA A 35 -3.43 -11.45 21.92
C ALA A 35 -4.80 -11.01 22.50
N LEU A 36 -5.18 -9.75 22.29
CA LEU A 36 -6.47 -9.23 22.74
C LEU A 36 -7.65 -9.98 22.07
N VAL A 37 -7.57 -10.22 20.77
CA VAL A 37 -8.58 -11.01 20.04
C VAL A 37 -8.71 -12.41 20.64
N LEU A 38 -7.61 -13.09 20.95
CA LEU A 38 -7.63 -14.41 21.58
C LEU A 38 -8.26 -14.37 22.97
N ILE A 39 -7.92 -13.38 23.79
CA ILE A 39 -8.49 -13.23 25.15
C ILE A 39 -10.02 -13.05 25.06
N ILE A 40 -10.49 -12.20 24.16
CA ILE A 40 -11.92 -11.95 23.96
C ILE A 40 -12.62 -13.20 23.42
N ALA A 41 -12.05 -13.84 22.38
CA ALA A 41 -12.64 -15.00 21.73
C ALA A 41 -12.79 -16.21 22.69
N PHE A 42 -11.89 -16.35 23.66
CA PHE A 42 -11.91 -17.40 24.66
C PHE A 42 -12.47 -16.96 26.01
N ASN A 43 -13.10 -15.77 26.10
CA ASN A 43 -13.64 -15.19 27.34
C ASN A 43 -12.64 -15.21 28.51
N ALA A 44 -11.36 -14.94 28.21
CA ALA A 44 -10.27 -15.01 29.19
C ALA A 44 -10.14 -16.37 29.90
N ASP A 45 -10.65 -17.46 29.33
CA ASP A 45 -10.52 -18.80 29.92
C ASP A 45 -9.08 -19.29 29.74
N VAL A 46 -8.34 -19.25 30.84
CA VAL A 46 -6.91 -19.61 30.90
C VAL A 46 -6.71 -21.08 30.49
N THR A 47 -7.62 -21.97 30.82
CA THR A 47 -7.50 -23.40 30.50
C THR A 47 -7.55 -23.63 29.01
N LYS A 48 -8.47 -22.97 28.29
CA LYS A 48 -8.55 -23.05 26.83
C LYS A 48 -7.37 -22.40 26.16
N LEU A 49 -6.90 -21.26 26.67
CA LEU A 49 -5.73 -20.57 26.12
C LEU A 49 -4.44 -21.40 26.29
N ILE A 50 -4.27 -22.10 27.44
CA ILE A 50 -3.13 -23.00 27.62
C ILE A 50 -3.17 -24.18 26.64
N GLN A 51 -4.34 -24.74 26.37
CA GLN A 51 -4.47 -25.83 25.39
C GLN A 51 -4.10 -25.38 23.97
N LEU A 52 -4.56 -24.19 23.56
CA LEU A 52 -4.17 -23.55 22.31
C LEU A 52 -2.64 -23.38 22.21
N TYR A 53 -2.04 -22.86 23.30
CA TYR A 53 -0.59 -22.66 23.41
C TYR A 53 0.19 -23.97 23.28
N ILE A 54 -0.21 -25.03 23.98
CA ILE A 54 0.48 -26.35 23.95
C ILE A 54 0.50 -26.89 22.50
N VAL A 55 -0.64 -26.88 21.80
CA VAL A 55 -0.71 -27.33 20.41
C VAL A 55 0.22 -26.52 19.53
N GLY A 56 0.19 -25.18 19.64
CA GLY A 56 1.06 -24.27 18.87
C GLY A 56 2.55 -24.53 19.09
N VAL A 57 2.95 -24.75 20.35
CA VAL A 57 4.36 -25.01 20.71
C VAL A 57 4.84 -26.35 20.13
N PHE A 58 4.06 -27.43 20.28
CA PHE A 58 4.47 -28.73 19.74
C PHE A 58 4.47 -28.76 18.22
N ILE A 59 3.57 -28.08 17.53
CA ILE A 59 3.63 -27.89 16.07
C ILE A 59 4.92 -27.14 15.70
N SER A 60 5.23 -26.05 16.38
CA SER A 60 6.44 -25.25 16.10
C SER A 60 7.71 -26.09 16.29
N PHE A 61 7.82 -26.84 17.39
CA PHE A 61 8.96 -27.72 17.63
C PHE A 61 9.08 -28.82 16.57
N THR A 62 7.96 -29.47 16.24
CA THR A 62 7.95 -30.57 15.26
C THR A 62 8.38 -30.06 13.87
N ILE A 63 7.85 -28.93 13.41
CA ILE A 63 8.22 -28.31 12.12
C ILE A 63 9.69 -27.85 12.15
N SER A 64 10.15 -27.28 13.27
CA SER A 64 11.55 -26.86 13.42
C SER A 64 12.52 -28.03 13.32
N GLN A 65 12.25 -29.13 14.02
CA GLN A 65 13.07 -30.35 13.96
C GLN A 65 13.08 -30.96 12.54
N LEU A 66 11.92 -31.03 11.89
CA LEU A 66 11.82 -31.48 10.50
C LEU A 66 12.60 -30.58 9.54
N GLY A 67 12.53 -29.27 9.74
CA GLY A 67 13.29 -28.27 8.98
C GLY A 67 14.80 -28.52 9.09
N MET A 68 15.28 -28.77 10.32
CA MET A 68 16.70 -29.08 10.57
C MET A 68 17.13 -30.41 9.97
N VAL A 69 16.30 -31.46 10.01
CA VAL A 69 16.58 -32.71 9.34
C VAL A 69 16.75 -32.53 7.83
N ARG A 70 15.87 -31.73 7.22
CA ARG A 70 15.96 -31.39 5.79
C ARG A 70 17.18 -30.51 5.48
N HIS A 71 17.47 -29.54 6.33
CA HIS A 71 18.68 -28.70 6.20
C HIS A 71 19.93 -29.53 6.19
N TRP A 72 20.18 -30.36 7.21
CA TRP A 72 21.34 -31.24 7.25
C TRP A 72 21.36 -32.22 6.09
N GLY A 73 20.20 -32.65 5.59
CA GLY A 73 20.12 -33.51 4.41
C GLY A 73 20.63 -32.85 3.13
N ARG A 74 20.40 -31.51 2.97
CA ARG A 74 20.92 -30.73 1.85
C ARG A 74 22.40 -30.47 1.99
N GLU A 75 22.84 -30.03 3.18
CA GLU A 75 24.27 -29.76 3.46
C GLU A 75 25.16 -30.99 3.30
N LEU A 76 24.66 -32.17 3.71
CA LEU A 76 25.38 -33.44 3.53
C LEU A 76 25.67 -33.77 2.05
N LYS A 77 24.82 -33.33 1.11
CA LYS A 77 25.05 -33.53 -0.33
C LYS A 77 26.16 -32.62 -0.86
N LEU A 78 26.35 -31.45 -0.24
CA LEU A 78 27.37 -30.47 -0.67
C LEU A 78 28.72 -30.65 0.03
N ALA A 79 28.75 -31.27 1.21
CA ALA A 79 29.96 -31.46 1.99
C ALA A 79 30.90 -32.42 1.28
N LYS A 80 32.21 -32.07 1.18
CA LYS A 80 33.27 -32.91 0.59
C LYS A 80 34.09 -33.59 1.67
N ASP A 81 34.29 -32.97 2.82
CA ASP A 81 35.13 -33.48 3.91
C ASP A 81 34.44 -34.59 4.70
N PRO A 82 35.02 -35.77 4.89
CA PRO A 82 34.48 -36.87 5.68
C PRO A 82 34.23 -36.52 7.16
N ALA A 83 35.08 -35.71 7.79
CA ALA A 83 34.93 -35.31 9.18
C ALA A 83 33.72 -34.42 9.36
N VAL A 84 33.52 -33.46 8.45
CA VAL A 84 32.34 -32.57 8.42
C VAL A 84 31.07 -33.37 8.19
N LYS A 85 31.09 -34.34 7.24
CA LYS A 85 29.92 -35.22 7.00
C LYS A 85 29.49 -35.98 8.24
N ARG A 86 30.47 -36.56 8.98
CA ARG A 86 30.17 -37.30 10.21
C ARG A 86 29.49 -36.42 11.26
N ARG A 87 29.95 -35.18 11.44
CA ARG A 87 29.32 -34.18 12.35
C ARG A 87 27.92 -33.82 11.91
N MET A 88 27.71 -33.55 10.63
CA MET A 88 26.40 -33.24 10.07
C MET A 88 25.41 -34.41 10.21
N LEU A 89 25.89 -35.65 10.00
CA LEU A 89 25.07 -36.84 10.16
C LEU A 89 24.62 -37.00 11.61
N LYS A 90 25.53 -36.80 12.60
CA LYS A 90 25.18 -36.79 14.02
C LYS A 90 24.10 -35.76 14.34
N SER A 91 24.27 -34.52 13.85
CA SER A 91 23.29 -33.46 14.03
C SER A 91 21.91 -33.79 13.42
N ARG A 92 21.90 -34.35 12.20
CA ARG A 92 20.70 -34.81 11.53
C ARG A 92 19.99 -35.90 12.33
N THR A 93 20.74 -36.87 12.89
CA THR A 93 20.17 -37.98 13.71
C THR A 93 19.55 -37.43 14.99
N ILE A 94 20.22 -36.51 15.67
CA ILE A 94 19.70 -35.86 16.88
C ILE A 94 18.38 -35.12 16.58
N ASN A 95 18.35 -34.32 15.53
CA ASN A 95 17.13 -33.65 15.10
C ASN A 95 16.03 -34.63 14.63
N GLY A 96 16.41 -35.76 14.04
CA GLY A 96 15.48 -36.83 13.67
C GLY A 96 14.80 -37.48 14.87
N ILE A 97 15.59 -37.78 15.92
CA ILE A 97 15.04 -38.28 17.17
C ILE A 97 14.10 -37.22 17.81
N GLY A 98 14.57 -35.97 17.89
CA GLY A 98 13.77 -34.85 18.38
C GLY A 98 12.45 -34.68 17.62
N PHE A 99 12.47 -34.81 16.28
CA PHE A 99 11.27 -34.82 15.45
C PHE A 99 10.32 -35.95 15.82
N GLY A 100 10.84 -37.19 15.96
CA GLY A 100 10.01 -38.34 16.36
C GLY A 100 9.34 -38.13 17.70
N MET A 101 10.09 -37.66 18.72
CA MET A 101 9.55 -37.38 20.05
C MET A 101 8.48 -36.28 20.04
N THR A 102 8.78 -35.14 19.41
CA THR A 102 7.84 -34.01 19.38
C THR A 102 6.61 -34.32 18.54
N ALA A 103 6.73 -35.07 17.44
CA ALA A 103 5.62 -35.52 16.64
C ALA A 103 4.69 -36.50 17.39
N THR A 104 5.27 -37.43 18.16
CA THR A 104 4.50 -38.35 19.01
C THR A 104 3.71 -37.57 20.06
N VAL A 105 4.34 -36.64 20.77
CA VAL A 105 3.64 -35.81 21.77
C VAL A 105 2.56 -34.96 21.10
N LEU A 106 2.84 -34.37 19.95
CA LEU A 106 1.86 -33.61 19.20
C LEU A 106 0.62 -34.45 18.84
N LEU A 107 0.85 -35.67 18.37
CA LEU A 107 -0.24 -36.59 18.02
C LEU A 107 -1.10 -36.94 19.25
N ILE A 108 -0.48 -37.25 20.38
CA ILE A 108 -1.19 -37.51 21.64
C ILE A 108 -2.00 -36.29 22.06
N VAL A 109 -1.40 -35.10 22.04
CA VAL A 109 -2.09 -33.85 22.43
C VAL A 109 -3.26 -33.57 21.48
N LEU A 110 -3.11 -33.77 20.19
CA LEU A 110 -4.19 -33.58 19.22
C LEU A 110 -5.35 -34.55 19.48
N ILE A 111 -5.07 -35.83 19.69
CA ILE A 111 -6.14 -36.82 19.96
C ILE A 111 -6.85 -36.53 21.29
N THR A 112 -6.09 -36.27 22.34
CA THR A 112 -6.67 -36.13 23.71
C THR A 112 -7.35 -34.78 23.93
N LYS A 113 -6.94 -33.73 23.20
CA LYS A 113 -7.43 -32.35 23.37
C LYS A 113 -8.31 -31.87 22.21
N PHE A 114 -8.58 -32.71 21.23
CA PHE A 114 -9.35 -32.32 20.03
C PHE A 114 -10.71 -31.73 20.39
N GLU A 115 -11.49 -32.44 21.19
CA GLU A 115 -12.82 -32.00 21.62
C GLU A 115 -12.78 -30.81 22.58
N GLN A 116 -11.65 -30.59 23.25
CA GLN A 116 -11.44 -29.45 24.17
C GLN A 116 -10.99 -28.17 23.46
N GLY A 117 -10.99 -28.14 22.12
CA GLY A 117 -10.71 -26.94 21.32
C GLY A 117 -9.36 -26.95 20.58
N ALA A 118 -8.59 -28.05 20.58
CA ALA A 118 -7.34 -28.13 19.81
C ALA A 118 -7.56 -27.96 18.30
N TRP A 119 -8.72 -28.35 17.78
CA TRP A 119 -9.09 -28.15 16.38
C TRP A 119 -9.16 -26.66 15.99
N ILE A 120 -9.54 -25.75 16.92
CA ILE A 120 -9.59 -24.31 16.69
C ILE A 120 -8.17 -23.79 16.45
N ALA A 121 -7.18 -24.29 17.21
CA ALA A 121 -5.78 -23.95 17.00
C ALA A 121 -5.28 -24.34 15.62
N LEU A 122 -5.63 -25.56 15.18
CA LEU A 122 -5.25 -26.05 13.84
C LEU A 122 -5.89 -25.20 12.74
N LEU A 123 -7.17 -24.89 12.89
CA LEU A 123 -7.89 -24.05 11.93
C LEU A 123 -7.29 -22.64 11.88
N ALA A 124 -7.02 -22.02 13.03
CA ALA A 124 -6.41 -20.69 13.10
C ALA A 124 -5.02 -20.67 12.44
N MET A 125 -4.18 -21.67 12.72
CA MET A 125 -2.86 -21.78 12.09
C MET A 125 -2.96 -22.01 10.58
N PHE A 126 -3.91 -22.82 10.13
CA PHE A 126 -4.14 -23.04 8.70
C PHE A 126 -4.58 -21.75 7.99
N VAL A 127 -5.51 -21.01 8.58
CA VAL A 127 -5.95 -19.71 8.05
C VAL A 127 -4.78 -18.72 8.00
N LEU A 128 -4.00 -18.61 9.09
CA LEU A 128 -2.81 -17.75 9.10
C LEU A 128 -1.79 -18.16 8.04
N PHE A 129 -1.57 -19.46 7.87
CA PHE A 129 -0.69 -19.98 6.82
C PHE A 129 -1.17 -19.57 5.42
N LEU A 130 -2.48 -19.71 5.14
CA LEU A 130 -3.05 -19.31 3.85
C LEU A 130 -2.88 -17.80 3.61
N ILE A 131 -3.13 -16.97 4.64
CA ILE A 131 -2.92 -15.52 4.55
C ILE A 131 -1.47 -15.20 4.23
N MET A 132 -0.53 -15.78 4.98
CA MET A 132 0.91 -15.57 4.77
C MET A 132 1.36 -16.03 3.38
N TRP A 133 0.88 -17.19 2.93
CA TRP A 133 1.19 -17.72 1.60
C TRP A 133 0.62 -16.82 0.49
N SER A 134 -0.63 -16.35 0.65
CA SER A 134 -1.25 -15.41 -0.29
C SER A 134 -0.47 -14.09 -0.39
N ILE A 135 -0.05 -13.53 0.76
CA ILE A 135 0.78 -12.31 0.79
C ILE A 135 2.09 -12.54 0.04
N ARG A 136 2.76 -13.67 0.29
CA ARG A 136 4.01 -14.02 -0.38
C ARG A 136 3.82 -14.16 -1.89
N ALA A 137 2.81 -14.93 -2.31
CA ALA A 137 2.49 -15.11 -3.71
C ALA A 137 2.18 -13.78 -4.42
N HIS A 138 1.45 -12.89 -3.76
CA HIS A 138 1.17 -11.55 -4.27
C HIS A 138 2.46 -10.74 -4.47
N TYR A 139 3.37 -10.71 -3.48
CA TYR A 139 4.63 -9.98 -3.62
C TYR A 139 5.53 -10.57 -4.71
N ASP A 140 5.59 -11.89 -4.85
CA ASP A 140 6.39 -12.54 -5.89
C ASP A 140 5.81 -12.26 -7.29
N ASN A 141 4.49 -12.20 -7.45
CA ASN A 141 3.84 -11.83 -8.70
C ASN A 141 4.09 -10.36 -9.05
N VAL A 142 3.89 -9.45 -8.09
CA VAL A 142 4.19 -8.02 -8.29
C VAL A 142 5.68 -7.81 -8.65
N ALA A 143 6.59 -8.54 -7.99
CA ALA A 143 8.01 -8.44 -8.32
C ALA A 143 8.32 -8.91 -9.74
N LYS A 144 7.62 -9.93 -10.24
CA LYS A 144 7.76 -10.40 -11.63
C LYS A 144 7.20 -9.39 -12.63
N GLU A 145 6.03 -8.83 -12.34
CA GLU A 145 5.39 -7.82 -13.21
C GLU A 145 6.19 -6.50 -13.28
N LEU A 146 6.89 -6.14 -12.18
CA LEU A 146 7.74 -4.95 -12.12
C LEU A 146 9.17 -5.19 -12.61
N ALA A 147 9.53 -6.42 -12.97
CA ALA A 147 10.83 -6.70 -13.54
C ALA A 147 10.99 -5.98 -14.87
N VAL A 148 12.15 -5.36 -15.08
CA VAL A 148 12.45 -4.70 -16.36
C VAL A 148 12.82 -5.76 -17.37
N ASP A 149 11.95 -5.99 -18.35
CA ASP A 149 12.26 -6.85 -19.49
C ASP A 149 13.28 -6.17 -20.39
N GLU A 150 14.21 -6.93 -20.95
CA GLU A 150 15.25 -6.40 -21.86
C GLU A 150 14.65 -5.76 -23.13
N ASP A 151 13.49 -6.26 -23.58
CA ASP A 151 12.74 -5.75 -24.73
C ASP A 151 11.81 -4.57 -24.38
N SER A 152 11.56 -4.29 -23.10
CA SER A 152 10.76 -3.14 -22.73
C SER A 152 11.54 -1.86 -23.02
N SER A 153 10.93 -0.90 -23.72
CA SER A 153 11.49 0.42 -23.96
C SER A 153 11.04 1.43 -22.89
N PRO A 154 11.36 1.21 -21.59
CA PRO A 154 10.95 2.12 -20.52
C PRO A 154 11.66 3.48 -20.59
N ARG A 155 12.64 3.61 -21.49
CA ARG A 155 13.40 4.84 -21.77
C ARG A 155 12.77 5.68 -22.87
N ALA A 156 11.72 5.20 -23.54
CA ALA A 156 11.06 5.98 -24.57
C ALA A 156 10.29 7.14 -23.94
N LEU A 157 10.65 8.34 -24.33
CA LEU A 157 9.94 9.55 -23.91
C LEU A 157 8.52 9.55 -24.47
N PRO A 158 7.55 10.18 -23.75
CA PRO A 158 6.24 10.45 -24.30
C PRO A 158 6.34 11.21 -25.63
N THR A 159 5.51 10.84 -26.60
CA THR A 159 5.53 11.50 -27.92
C THR A 159 4.97 12.91 -27.81
N ARG A 160 3.90 13.08 -27.05
CA ARG A 160 3.27 14.37 -26.76
C ARG A 160 2.82 14.41 -25.30
N VAL A 161 2.79 15.61 -24.75
CA VAL A 161 2.26 15.87 -23.41
C VAL A 161 1.06 16.79 -23.54
N HIS A 162 -0.12 16.30 -23.20
CA HIS A 162 -1.35 17.07 -23.10
C HIS A 162 -1.59 17.45 -21.64
N ALA A 163 -1.57 18.73 -21.35
CA ALA A 163 -1.84 19.23 -19.99
C ALA A 163 -3.31 19.66 -19.86
N VAL A 164 -3.96 19.26 -18.79
CA VAL A 164 -5.31 19.65 -18.44
C VAL A 164 -5.30 20.30 -17.07
N LEU A 165 -5.72 21.55 -16.98
CA LEU A 165 -5.82 22.27 -15.72
C LEU A 165 -7.26 22.22 -15.22
N LEU A 166 -7.48 21.73 -13.99
CA LEU A 166 -8.79 21.80 -13.34
C LEU A 166 -9.00 23.18 -12.73
N VAL A 167 -10.12 23.81 -13.07
CA VAL A 167 -10.49 25.14 -12.58
C VAL A 167 -11.83 25.03 -11.87
N SER A 168 -11.87 25.31 -10.58
CA SER A 168 -13.13 25.46 -9.84
C SER A 168 -13.56 26.93 -9.70
N HIS A 169 -12.59 27.80 -9.38
CA HIS A 169 -12.72 29.25 -9.31
C HIS A 169 -11.38 29.88 -9.65
N VAL A 170 -11.38 31.07 -10.24
CA VAL A 170 -10.13 31.78 -10.58
C VAL A 170 -9.52 32.41 -9.34
N ARG A 171 -8.70 31.61 -8.64
CA ARG A 171 -8.00 32.02 -7.40
C ARG A 171 -6.50 31.73 -7.49
N LYS A 172 -5.73 32.24 -6.52
CA LYS A 172 -4.25 32.07 -6.47
C LYS A 172 -3.77 30.63 -6.69
N PRO A 173 -4.38 29.56 -6.13
CA PRO A 173 -3.96 28.19 -6.41
C PRO A 173 -4.06 27.80 -7.88
N VAL A 174 -5.15 28.22 -8.57
CA VAL A 174 -5.36 27.96 -10.00
C VAL A 174 -4.29 28.69 -10.86
N LEU A 175 -4.02 29.95 -10.56
CA LEU A 175 -3.00 30.73 -11.29
C LEU A 175 -1.60 30.12 -11.11
N ARG A 176 -1.29 29.59 -9.92
CA ARG A 176 -0.03 28.86 -9.67
C ARG A 176 0.02 27.56 -10.47
N ALA A 177 -1.07 26.80 -10.47
CA ALA A 177 -1.14 25.55 -11.22
C ALA A 177 -1.03 25.81 -12.74
N LEU A 178 -1.64 26.89 -13.24
CA LEU A 178 -1.49 27.34 -14.62
C LEU A 178 -0.03 27.67 -14.96
N ALA A 179 0.65 28.41 -14.07
CA ALA A 179 2.05 28.73 -14.27
C ALA A 179 2.93 27.48 -14.36
N TYR A 180 2.69 26.48 -13.51
CA TYR A 180 3.42 25.22 -13.52
C TYR A 180 3.10 24.38 -14.78
N ALA A 181 1.81 24.33 -15.18
CA ALA A 181 1.41 23.66 -16.39
C ALA A 181 2.07 24.28 -17.63
N ARG A 182 2.16 25.61 -17.70
CA ARG A 182 2.86 26.30 -18.79
C ARG A 182 4.38 26.09 -18.77
N ALA A 183 4.97 26.06 -17.57
CA ALA A 183 6.41 25.83 -17.39
C ALA A 183 6.84 24.42 -17.85
N SER A 184 5.94 23.42 -17.82
CA SER A 184 6.23 22.08 -18.33
C SER A 184 6.24 22.00 -19.86
N ARG A 185 5.91 23.10 -20.57
CA ARG A 185 5.88 23.20 -22.05
C ARG A 185 5.13 22.04 -22.71
N PRO A 186 3.86 21.79 -22.37
CA PRO A 186 3.08 20.73 -22.99
C PRO A 186 2.81 21.05 -24.47
N SER A 187 2.56 20.00 -25.26
CA SER A 187 2.17 20.14 -26.66
C SER A 187 0.79 20.80 -26.80
N ARG A 188 -0.07 20.61 -25.80
CA ARG A 188 -1.38 21.23 -25.69
C ARG A 188 -1.70 21.47 -24.20
N LEU A 189 -2.31 22.61 -23.90
CA LEU A 189 -2.80 22.97 -22.57
C LEU A 189 -4.25 23.43 -22.68
N ASP A 190 -5.14 22.72 -22.01
CA ASP A 190 -6.55 23.03 -21.89
C ASP A 190 -6.88 23.27 -20.40
N ALA A 191 -7.75 24.24 -20.14
CA ALA A 191 -8.35 24.43 -18.82
C ALA A 191 -9.81 23.93 -18.87
N ILE A 192 -10.25 23.21 -17.84
CA ILE A 192 -11.61 22.72 -17.74
C ILE A 192 -12.27 23.11 -16.43
N THR A 193 -13.54 23.49 -16.50
CA THR A 193 -14.41 23.71 -15.34
C THR A 193 -15.67 22.89 -15.49
N VAL A 194 -16.29 22.51 -14.36
CA VAL A 194 -17.54 21.72 -14.36
C VAL A 194 -18.67 22.63 -13.95
N ASP A 195 -19.75 22.65 -14.73
CA ASP A 195 -20.95 23.42 -14.44
C ASP A 195 -21.79 22.73 -13.36
N ILE A 196 -21.54 23.11 -12.10
CA ILE A 196 -22.32 22.67 -10.94
C ILE A 196 -23.41 23.70 -10.62
N SER A 197 -23.10 24.98 -10.79
CA SER A 197 -23.96 26.13 -10.58
C SER A 197 -23.70 27.13 -11.70
N SER A 198 -24.71 27.41 -12.51
CA SER A 198 -24.55 28.29 -13.67
C SER A 198 -24.01 29.67 -13.27
N GLU A 199 -24.43 30.20 -12.13
CA GLU A 199 -23.98 31.50 -11.62
C GLU A 199 -22.47 31.49 -11.30
N GLU A 200 -21.96 30.44 -10.60
CA GLU A 200 -20.53 30.31 -10.27
C GLU A 200 -19.70 30.04 -11.52
N THR A 201 -20.26 29.32 -12.49
CA THR A 201 -19.61 29.00 -13.76
C THR A 201 -19.46 30.25 -14.61
N GLU A 202 -20.51 31.07 -14.75
CA GLU A 202 -20.48 32.35 -15.46
C GLU A 202 -19.47 33.31 -14.84
N GLN A 203 -19.44 33.41 -13.52
CA GLN A 203 -18.44 34.22 -12.81
C GLN A 203 -17.02 33.71 -13.10
N THR A 204 -16.81 32.40 -13.08
CA THR A 204 -15.49 31.79 -13.38
C THR A 204 -15.03 32.11 -14.80
N ILE A 205 -15.94 32.07 -15.78
CA ILE A 205 -15.67 32.45 -17.17
C ILE A 205 -15.29 33.93 -17.26
N ALA A 206 -16.10 34.82 -16.64
CA ALA A 206 -15.86 36.25 -16.66
C ALA A 206 -14.50 36.62 -16.01
N ASP A 207 -14.16 35.98 -14.88
CA ASP A 207 -12.87 36.20 -14.22
C ASP A 207 -11.70 35.65 -15.05
N TRP A 208 -11.89 34.55 -15.80
CA TRP A 208 -10.89 33.98 -16.71
C TRP A 208 -10.60 34.90 -17.89
N GLU A 209 -11.64 35.45 -18.52
CA GLU A 209 -11.55 36.41 -19.61
C GLU A 209 -10.94 37.74 -19.16
N LYS A 210 -11.37 38.26 -18.00
CA LYS A 210 -10.82 39.49 -17.41
C LYS A 210 -9.32 39.46 -17.17
N LEU A 211 -8.78 38.28 -16.86
CA LEU A 211 -7.35 38.10 -16.66
C LEU A 211 -6.59 37.81 -17.96
N GLU A 212 -7.26 37.84 -19.12
CA GLU A 212 -6.68 37.59 -20.43
C GLU A 212 -5.80 36.33 -20.49
N ILE A 213 -6.27 35.25 -19.85
CA ILE A 213 -5.50 34.00 -19.73
C ILE A 213 -5.44 33.32 -21.10
N PRO A 214 -4.24 33.14 -21.71
CA PRO A 214 -4.08 32.63 -23.06
C PRO A 214 -4.21 31.09 -23.11
N VAL A 215 -5.24 30.54 -22.47
CA VAL A 215 -5.55 29.11 -22.45
C VAL A 215 -7.07 28.97 -22.55
N PRO A 216 -7.58 28.14 -23.47
CA PRO A 216 -9.02 27.96 -23.62
C PRO A 216 -9.60 27.31 -22.35
N LEU A 217 -10.71 27.86 -21.85
CA LEU A 217 -11.49 27.29 -20.76
C LEU A 217 -12.70 26.55 -21.33
N THR A 218 -12.76 25.25 -21.12
CA THR A 218 -13.88 24.41 -21.54
C THR A 218 -14.80 24.14 -20.36
N VAL A 219 -16.09 24.42 -20.53
CA VAL A 219 -17.11 24.14 -19.53
C VAL A 219 -17.69 22.75 -19.78
N LEU A 220 -17.61 21.89 -18.78
CA LEU A 220 -18.17 20.54 -18.80
C LEU A 220 -19.56 20.55 -18.17
N ALA A 221 -20.57 20.14 -18.92
CA ALA A 221 -21.93 20.04 -18.39
C ALA A 221 -22.02 18.95 -17.32
N SER A 222 -22.72 19.24 -16.21
CA SER A 222 -22.98 18.29 -15.13
C SER A 222 -24.46 18.32 -14.70
N PRO A 223 -25.35 17.63 -15.41
CA PRO A 223 -26.78 17.62 -15.10
C PRO A 223 -27.09 17.17 -13.67
N PHE A 224 -26.24 16.35 -13.08
CA PHE A 224 -26.40 15.80 -11.72
C PHE A 224 -25.59 16.56 -10.66
N ARG A 225 -24.99 17.70 -11.01
CA ARG A 225 -24.12 18.49 -10.12
C ARG A 225 -22.96 17.68 -9.53
N GLU A 226 -22.43 16.72 -10.29
CA GLU A 226 -21.28 15.90 -9.93
C GLU A 226 -20.02 16.41 -10.64
N THR A 227 -18.91 16.51 -9.92
CA THR A 227 -17.67 17.05 -10.47
C THR A 227 -16.82 15.99 -11.15
N VAL A 228 -16.84 14.76 -10.63
CA VAL A 228 -15.82 13.75 -10.98
C VAL A 228 -16.08 13.09 -12.33
N THR A 229 -17.32 12.68 -12.59
CA THR A 229 -17.69 11.97 -13.82
C THR A 229 -17.44 12.78 -15.09
N PRO A 230 -17.86 14.06 -15.21
CA PRO A 230 -17.57 14.85 -16.41
C PRO A 230 -16.07 15.02 -16.68
N ILE A 231 -15.26 15.19 -15.63
CA ILE A 231 -13.79 15.27 -15.76
C ILE A 231 -13.23 13.96 -16.28
N MET A 232 -13.67 12.83 -15.74
CA MET A 232 -13.21 11.50 -16.16
C MET A 232 -13.59 11.21 -17.62
N GLU A 233 -14.81 11.55 -18.03
CA GLU A 233 -15.27 11.41 -19.40
C GLU A 233 -14.48 12.29 -20.38
N TYR A 234 -14.24 13.55 -20.01
CA TYR A 234 -13.41 14.45 -20.81
C TYR A 234 -12.01 13.87 -21.03
N ILE A 235 -11.35 13.39 -19.96
CA ILE A 235 -10.00 12.83 -20.04
C ILE A 235 -9.97 11.53 -20.84
N LYS A 236 -10.98 10.64 -20.67
CA LYS A 236 -11.10 9.39 -21.44
C LYS A 236 -11.33 9.65 -22.93
N ASN A 237 -12.14 10.64 -23.26
CA ASN A 237 -12.47 11.00 -24.64
C ASN A 237 -11.40 11.87 -25.31
N MET A 238 -10.39 12.32 -24.53
CA MET A 238 -9.29 13.09 -25.10
C MET A 238 -8.51 12.23 -26.09
N ARG A 239 -8.47 12.70 -27.36
CA ARG A 239 -7.79 11.99 -28.43
C ARG A 239 -6.30 11.87 -28.14
N ARG A 240 -5.81 10.66 -28.21
CA ARG A 240 -4.39 10.33 -28.19
C ARG A 240 -3.99 9.85 -29.57
N ASP A 241 -3.03 10.51 -30.19
CA ASP A 241 -2.54 10.12 -31.52
C ASP A 241 -1.55 8.94 -31.42
N SER A 242 -0.98 8.72 -30.23
CA SER A 242 -0.05 7.63 -29.97
C SER A 242 -0.32 7.00 -28.61
N PRO A 243 -0.09 5.69 -28.44
CA PRO A 243 -0.10 5.03 -27.10
C PRO A 243 0.90 5.63 -26.12
N ARG A 244 1.90 6.36 -26.63
CA ARG A 244 2.92 7.05 -25.82
C ARG A 244 2.53 8.48 -25.45
N ASP A 245 1.36 8.97 -25.85
CA ASP A 245 0.90 10.30 -25.44
C ASP A 245 0.54 10.29 -23.96
N LEU A 246 1.04 11.28 -23.25
CA LEU A 246 0.83 11.46 -21.80
C LEU A 246 -0.19 12.58 -21.57
N ILE A 247 -1.21 12.31 -20.75
CA ILE A 247 -2.11 13.34 -20.25
C ILE A 247 -1.67 13.70 -18.84
N VAL A 248 -1.39 14.97 -18.59
CA VAL A 248 -1.03 15.50 -17.26
C VAL A 248 -2.17 16.36 -16.74
N VAL A 249 -2.81 15.92 -15.65
CA VAL A 249 -3.92 16.64 -15.02
C VAL A 249 -3.40 17.44 -13.84
N TYR A 250 -3.42 18.76 -13.95
CA TYR A 250 -3.01 19.68 -12.88
C TYR A 250 -4.19 19.99 -11.97
N ILE A 251 -4.05 19.63 -10.71
CA ILE A 251 -5.07 19.83 -9.68
C ILE A 251 -4.57 20.88 -8.69
N PRO A 252 -5.14 22.10 -8.71
CA PRO A 252 -4.82 23.09 -7.69
C PRO A 252 -5.43 22.69 -6.35
N GLU A 253 -4.63 22.74 -5.30
CA GLU A 253 -5.03 22.40 -3.93
C GLU A 253 -4.54 23.47 -2.98
N TYR A 254 -5.21 23.65 -1.86
CA TYR A 254 -4.70 24.46 -0.78
C TYR A 254 -4.38 23.62 0.44
N VAL A 255 -3.27 23.95 1.09
CA VAL A 255 -2.79 23.24 2.27
C VAL A 255 -3.30 24.00 3.50
N VAL A 256 -4.06 23.29 4.33
CA VAL A 256 -4.58 23.80 5.61
C VAL A 256 -3.59 23.52 6.75
N GLY A 257 -3.67 24.30 7.83
CA GLY A 257 -2.69 24.23 8.91
C GLY A 257 -2.80 22.97 9.78
N LYS A 258 -3.99 22.43 9.96
CA LYS A 258 -4.24 21.29 10.85
C LYS A 258 -4.68 20.06 10.05
N TRP A 259 -4.22 18.88 10.46
CA TRP A 259 -4.50 17.61 9.75
C TRP A 259 -6.00 17.28 9.65
N TRP A 260 -6.82 17.62 10.66
CA TRP A 260 -8.27 17.39 10.64
C TRP A 260 -9.02 18.31 9.67
N GLU A 261 -8.52 19.53 9.42
CA GLU A 261 -9.07 20.44 8.42
C GLU A 261 -8.95 19.86 7.01
N GLN A 262 -7.93 19.02 6.77
CA GLN A 262 -7.75 18.30 5.52
C GLN A 262 -8.90 17.31 5.25
N LEU A 263 -9.51 16.74 6.30
CA LEU A 263 -10.65 15.82 6.16
C LEU A 263 -11.92 16.53 5.70
N VAL A 264 -12.05 17.83 6.00
CA VAL A 264 -13.21 18.65 5.61
C VAL A 264 -12.99 19.26 4.22
N HIS A 265 -11.74 19.55 3.88
CA HIS A 265 -11.37 20.22 2.64
C HIS A 265 -10.71 19.24 1.65
N ASN A 266 -10.70 19.60 0.36
CA ASN A 266 -10.03 18.84 -0.72
C ASN A 266 -10.57 17.43 -1.01
N GLN A 267 -11.73 17.03 -0.50
CA GLN A 267 -12.29 15.69 -0.75
C GLN A 267 -12.55 15.44 -2.25
N THR A 268 -13.00 16.45 -3.00
CA THR A 268 -13.21 16.35 -4.44
C THR A 268 -11.90 16.10 -5.17
N ALA A 269 -10.83 16.83 -4.81
CA ALA A 269 -9.50 16.62 -5.36
C ALA A 269 -8.99 15.19 -5.08
N LEU A 270 -9.21 14.68 -3.86
CA LEU A 270 -8.83 13.30 -3.50
C LEU A 270 -9.60 12.27 -4.34
N ARG A 271 -10.90 12.44 -4.54
CA ARG A 271 -11.72 11.54 -5.37
C ARG A 271 -11.27 11.55 -6.83
N ILE A 272 -10.99 12.72 -7.39
CA ILE A 272 -10.48 12.85 -8.76
C ILE A 272 -9.12 12.15 -8.88
N LYS A 273 -8.18 12.40 -7.97
CA LYS A 273 -6.86 11.73 -7.96
C LYS A 273 -6.99 10.22 -7.91
N THR A 274 -7.82 9.72 -6.99
CA THR A 274 -8.01 8.28 -6.83
C THR A 274 -8.55 7.64 -8.12
N ARG A 275 -9.51 8.26 -8.79
CA ARG A 275 -10.06 7.73 -10.05
C ARG A 275 -9.07 7.84 -11.20
N LEU A 276 -8.38 8.97 -11.33
CA LEU A 276 -7.37 9.18 -12.38
C LEU A 276 -6.15 8.25 -12.23
N HIS A 277 -5.85 7.81 -11.01
CA HIS A 277 -4.74 6.88 -10.75
C HIS A 277 -4.91 5.53 -11.49
N PHE A 278 -6.14 5.11 -11.75
CA PHE A 278 -6.43 3.87 -12.46
C PHE A 278 -6.55 4.06 -13.99
N GLU A 279 -6.39 5.30 -14.50
CA GLU A 279 -6.45 5.55 -15.95
C GLU A 279 -5.04 5.44 -16.56
N PRO A 280 -4.82 4.51 -17.51
CA PRO A 280 -3.51 4.34 -18.12
C PRO A 280 -3.11 5.56 -18.96
N GLY A 281 -1.84 5.96 -18.87
CA GLY A 281 -1.29 7.11 -19.58
C GLY A 281 -1.76 8.47 -19.06
N VAL A 282 -2.28 8.52 -17.83
CA VAL A 282 -2.63 9.75 -17.12
C VAL A 282 -1.70 9.95 -15.93
N MET A 283 -1.11 11.13 -15.85
CA MET A 283 -0.32 11.59 -14.72
C MET A 283 -1.07 12.68 -13.98
N VAL A 284 -1.10 12.64 -12.65
CA VAL A 284 -1.75 13.67 -11.83
C VAL A 284 -0.69 14.52 -11.15
N ALA A 285 -0.77 15.82 -11.38
CA ALA A 285 0.11 16.81 -10.77
C ALA A 285 -0.69 17.66 -9.76
N SER A 286 -0.55 17.36 -8.48
CA SER A 286 -1.09 18.21 -7.40
C SER A 286 -0.24 19.45 -7.25
N VAL A 287 -0.85 20.63 -7.29
CA VAL A 287 -0.16 21.91 -7.08
C VAL A 287 -0.65 22.54 -5.79
N PRO A 288 0.11 22.38 -4.70
CA PRO A 288 -0.29 22.89 -3.40
C PRO A 288 -0.06 24.41 -3.29
N TRP A 289 -1.03 25.10 -2.70
CA TRP A 289 -0.93 26.48 -2.26
C TRP A 289 -1.00 26.53 -0.73
N GLN A 290 0.03 27.02 -0.09
CA GLN A 290 0.05 27.16 1.37
C GLN A 290 -0.75 28.40 1.78
N LEU A 291 -1.68 28.22 2.71
CA LEU A 291 -2.39 29.33 3.34
C LEU A 291 -1.49 30.00 4.39
N LYS A 292 -1.61 31.31 4.59
CA LYS A 292 -0.81 32.04 5.61
C LYS A 292 -1.00 31.44 7.01
N SER A 293 -2.22 31.02 7.35
CA SER A 293 -2.52 30.32 8.60
C SER A 293 -1.76 28.99 8.78
N SER A 294 -1.44 28.30 7.68
CA SER A 294 -0.66 27.06 7.72
C SER A 294 0.85 27.32 7.88
N GLU A 295 1.36 28.44 7.34
CA GLU A 295 2.75 28.85 7.54
C GLU A 295 3.02 29.28 8.98
N GLU A 296 2.09 30.02 9.60
CA GLU A 296 2.17 30.38 11.01
C GLU A 296 2.11 29.18 11.94
N ALA A 297 1.23 28.21 11.66
CA ALA A 297 1.12 26.97 12.43
C ALA A 297 2.41 26.13 12.35
N LYS A 298 3.09 26.08 11.21
CA LYS A 298 4.39 25.40 11.06
C LYS A 298 5.50 26.10 11.82
N ARG A 299 5.59 27.44 11.72
CA ARG A 299 6.59 28.22 12.47
C ARG A 299 6.48 28.03 13.98
N LEU A 300 5.25 27.86 14.50
CA LEU A 300 5.03 27.59 15.92
C LEU A 300 5.43 26.16 16.33
N GLN A 301 5.36 25.18 15.41
CA GLN A 301 5.82 23.82 15.65
C GLN A 301 7.34 23.67 15.58
N ASP A 302 8.01 24.45 14.74
CA ASP A 302 9.48 24.44 14.61
C ASP A 302 10.20 25.16 15.78
N ILE A 303 9.46 25.87 16.65
CA ILE A 303 9.97 26.56 17.84
C ILE A 303 9.80 25.74 19.12
N GLN A 304 9.04 24.62 19.11
CA GLN A 304 8.88 23.67 20.20
C GLN A 304 9.80 22.44 20.04
#